data_e17cc27fb6828b5aa5520e504bf67275
#
_entry.id   e17cc27fb6828b5aa5520e504bf67275
#
_cell.length_a   1.000
_cell.length_b   1.000
_cell.length_c   1.000
_cell.angle_alpha   90.00
_cell.angle_beta   90.00
_cell.angle_gamma   90.00
#
_symmetry.space_group_name_H-M   'P 1'
#
loop_
_entity.id
_entity.type
_entity.pdbx_description
1 polymer ?
#
loop_
_entity_poly.entity_id
_entity_poly.type
_entity_poly.pdbx_seq_one_letter_code
_entity_poly.pdbx_strand_id
1 'polypeptide(L)'
;MMAALTASMAERTGRSLEEWVEEVHRAGLDPLDQNAVRDWLRTVHGVPQNSQWAIADAAARSAGWVRPDPDAYADDLYSGSKAALRPIHDAIIALAEGLGEDAHKEGRATYIPVVRRTQFVAVAPGPHDTVRVGFRFRGEVPEDERLVPAKSFAQATHCLHLPADADEDDLRSLEPLLEAAYDQNG
;
A
#
# COMPACT_ATOMS: atom_id res chain seq x y z
N MET A 1 -15.98 14.90 7.01
CA MET A 1 -14.60 14.36 7.08
C MET A 1 -13.56 15.27 6.41
N MET A 2 -13.81 15.86 5.24
CA MET A 2 -12.89 16.80 4.55
C MET A 2 -12.55 18.04 5.39
N ALA A 3 -13.53 18.70 6.02
CA ALA A 3 -13.30 19.91 6.84
C ALA A 3 -12.34 19.68 8.03
N ALA A 4 -12.38 18.51 8.66
CA ALA A 4 -11.50 18.17 9.77
C ALA A 4 -10.04 17.94 9.33
N LEU A 5 -9.83 17.39 8.11
CA LEU A 5 -8.50 17.22 7.53
C LEU A 5 -7.89 18.59 7.13
N THR A 6 -8.70 19.51 6.63
CA THR A 6 -8.26 20.86 6.23
C THR A 6 -7.87 21.70 7.45
N ALA A 7 -8.68 21.67 8.54
CA ALA A 7 -8.35 22.34 9.79
C ALA A 7 -7.04 21.81 10.39
N SER A 8 -6.88 20.48 10.44
CA SER A 8 -5.66 19.82 10.92
C SER A 8 -4.42 20.12 10.06
N MET A 9 -4.57 20.42 8.76
CA MET A 9 -3.45 20.81 7.90
C MET A 9 -2.97 22.22 8.26
N ALA A 10 -3.88 23.18 8.37
CA ALA A 10 -3.55 24.55 8.69
C ALA A 10 -2.89 24.68 10.09
N GLU A 11 -3.35 23.94 11.07
CA GLU A 11 -2.75 23.90 12.42
C GLU A 11 -1.30 23.38 12.40
N ARG A 12 -1.01 22.37 11.57
CA ARG A 12 0.32 21.73 11.52
C ARG A 12 1.32 22.44 10.62
N THR A 13 0.85 23.16 9.62
CA THR A 13 1.71 23.70 8.57
C THR A 13 1.52 25.23 8.36
N GLY A 14 0.59 25.83 9.07
CA GLY A 14 0.28 27.27 8.97
C GLY A 14 -0.55 27.66 7.76
N ARG A 15 -0.94 26.70 6.88
CA ARG A 15 -1.72 26.95 5.66
C ARG A 15 -2.71 25.82 5.40
N SER A 16 -3.84 26.12 4.76
CA SER A 16 -4.79 25.13 4.30
C SER A 16 -4.21 24.28 3.17
N LEU A 17 -4.86 23.18 2.84
CA LEU A 17 -4.43 22.32 1.73
C LEU A 17 -4.53 23.07 0.38
N GLU A 18 -5.58 23.83 0.19
CA GLU A 18 -5.81 24.66 -0.99
C GLU A 18 -4.72 25.72 -1.17
N GLU A 19 -4.38 26.44 -0.09
CA GLU A 19 -3.29 27.44 -0.10
C GLU A 19 -1.93 26.79 -0.44
N TRP A 20 -1.68 25.56 0.03
CA TRP A 20 -0.48 24.81 -0.32
C TRP A 20 -0.46 24.40 -1.80
N VAL A 21 -1.58 23.97 -2.36
CA VAL A 21 -1.68 23.65 -3.80
C VAL A 21 -1.40 24.88 -4.65
N GLU A 22 -1.96 26.05 -4.30
CA GLU A 22 -1.68 27.31 -4.98
C GLU A 22 -0.19 27.70 -4.87
N GLU A 23 0.44 27.45 -3.72
CA GLU A 23 1.85 27.76 -3.51
C GLU A 23 2.76 26.86 -4.37
N VAL A 24 2.43 25.57 -4.53
CA VAL A 24 3.13 24.65 -5.45
C VAL A 24 3.06 25.17 -6.88
N HIS A 25 1.88 25.59 -7.33
CA HIS A 25 1.73 26.19 -8.68
C HIS A 25 2.51 27.49 -8.83
N ARG A 26 2.49 28.36 -7.82
CA ARG A 26 3.20 29.65 -7.83
C ARG A 26 4.72 29.47 -7.83
N ALA A 27 5.22 28.41 -7.21
CA ALA A 27 6.64 28.07 -7.21
C ALA A 27 7.13 27.54 -8.59
N GLY A 28 6.24 27.34 -9.56
CA GLY A 28 6.58 26.84 -10.89
C GLY A 28 7.02 25.38 -10.92
N LEU A 29 6.68 24.60 -9.89
CA LEU A 29 6.94 23.17 -9.85
C LEU A 29 5.93 22.43 -10.74
N ASP A 30 6.38 21.33 -11.37
CA ASP A 30 5.47 20.39 -12.01
C ASP A 30 4.69 19.64 -10.93
N PRO A 31 3.35 19.82 -10.80
CA PRO A 31 2.55 19.13 -9.80
C PRO A 31 2.52 17.62 -9.99
N LEU A 32 2.82 17.11 -11.19
CA LEU A 32 2.88 15.68 -11.50
C LEU A 32 4.17 15.04 -10.96
N ASP A 33 5.25 15.81 -10.78
CA ASP A 33 6.45 15.35 -10.08
C ASP A 33 6.27 15.46 -8.56
N GLN A 34 5.49 14.53 -8.01
CA GLN A 34 5.20 14.50 -6.57
C GLN A 34 6.47 14.39 -5.71
N ASN A 35 7.57 13.82 -6.25
CA ASN A 35 8.83 13.72 -5.52
C ASN A 35 9.50 15.10 -5.39
N ALA A 36 9.58 15.85 -6.48
CA ALA A 36 10.11 17.21 -6.47
C ALA A 36 9.28 18.13 -5.57
N VAL A 37 7.94 18.03 -5.63
CA VAL A 37 7.04 18.79 -4.75
C VAL A 37 7.30 18.48 -3.28
N ARG A 38 7.41 17.20 -2.89
CA ARG A 38 7.69 16.80 -1.50
C ARG A 38 9.06 17.25 -1.01
N ASP A 39 10.08 17.14 -1.87
CA ASP A 39 11.43 17.60 -1.51
C ASP A 39 11.46 19.11 -1.28
N TRP A 40 10.80 19.89 -2.14
CA TRP A 40 10.65 21.33 -1.98
C TRP A 40 9.88 21.69 -0.69
N LEU A 41 8.75 21.05 -0.41
CA LEU A 41 7.98 21.25 0.82
C LEU A 41 8.83 20.98 2.07
N ARG A 42 9.68 19.97 2.02
CA ARG A 42 10.59 19.60 3.11
C ARG A 42 11.72 20.62 3.28
N THR A 43 12.40 20.95 2.19
CA THR A 43 13.65 21.71 2.22
C THR A 43 13.42 23.22 2.36
N VAL A 44 12.40 23.76 1.73
CA VAL A 44 12.09 25.20 1.74
C VAL A 44 11.15 25.58 2.86
N HIS A 45 10.16 24.74 3.16
CA HIS A 45 9.09 25.08 4.10
C HIS A 45 9.09 24.25 5.40
N GLY A 46 9.94 23.22 5.51
CA GLY A 46 10.00 22.37 6.71
C GLY A 46 8.70 21.60 7.00
N VAL A 47 7.86 21.38 5.99
CA VAL A 47 6.56 20.71 6.16
C VAL A 47 6.76 19.27 6.65
N PRO A 48 6.00 18.80 7.66
CA PRO A 48 6.09 17.42 8.15
C PRO A 48 5.74 16.39 7.07
N GLN A 49 6.40 15.23 7.10
CA GLN A 49 6.34 14.21 6.05
C GLN A 49 4.91 13.81 5.64
N ASN A 50 4.02 13.55 6.58
CA ASN A 50 2.63 13.18 6.25
C ASN A 50 1.88 14.30 5.51
N SER A 51 2.18 15.57 5.86
CA SER A 51 1.60 16.73 5.19
C SER A 51 2.17 16.92 3.80
N GLN A 52 3.48 16.62 3.57
CA GLN A 52 4.10 16.64 2.24
C GLN A 52 3.37 15.70 1.28
N TRP A 53 3.06 14.47 1.72
CA TRP A 53 2.33 13.50 0.90
C TRP A 53 0.93 14.00 0.52
N ALA A 54 0.20 14.55 1.48
CA ALA A 54 -1.16 15.05 1.24
C ALA A 54 -1.17 16.25 0.29
N ILE A 55 -0.20 17.16 0.43
CA ILE A 55 -0.09 18.36 -0.43
C ILE A 55 0.32 17.96 -1.86
N ALA A 56 1.32 17.09 -2.00
CA ALA A 56 1.78 16.63 -3.32
C ALA A 56 0.69 15.86 -4.08
N ASP A 57 -0.06 14.99 -3.39
CA ASP A 57 -1.21 14.27 -3.97
C ASP A 57 -2.32 15.25 -4.41
N ALA A 58 -2.64 16.26 -3.60
CA ALA A 58 -3.64 17.26 -3.93
C ALA A 58 -3.20 18.15 -5.11
N ALA A 59 -1.94 18.57 -5.16
CA ALA A 59 -1.38 19.32 -6.27
C ALA A 59 -1.42 18.52 -7.58
N ALA A 60 -1.03 17.25 -7.54
CA ALA A 60 -1.10 16.36 -8.70
C ALA A 60 -2.54 16.19 -9.21
N ARG A 61 -3.50 16.00 -8.30
CA ARG A 61 -4.94 15.90 -8.68
C ARG A 61 -5.46 17.18 -9.30
N SER A 62 -5.07 18.34 -8.80
CA SER A 62 -5.46 19.63 -9.39
C SER A 62 -4.93 19.80 -10.82
N ALA A 63 -3.83 19.13 -11.16
CA ALA A 63 -3.25 19.04 -12.49
C ALA A 63 -3.82 17.90 -13.35
N GLY A 64 -4.90 17.22 -12.88
CA GLY A 64 -5.57 16.15 -13.63
C GLY A 64 -5.03 14.74 -13.39
N TRP A 65 -4.09 14.55 -12.44
CA TRP A 65 -3.64 13.21 -12.09
C TRP A 65 -4.77 12.42 -11.42
N VAL A 66 -4.98 11.22 -11.91
CA VAL A 66 -5.90 10.25 -11.31
C VAL A 66 -5.06 9.14 -10.70
N ARG A 67 -5.34 8.81 -9.45
CA ARG A 67 -4.64 7.70 -8.78
C ARG A 67 -4.92 6.42 -9.55
N PRO A 68 -3.89 5.67 -9.96
CA PRO A 68 -4.10 4.36 -10.56
C PRO A 68 -4.92 3.46 -9.65
N ASP A 69 -5.75 2.61 -10.25
CA ASP A 69 -6.44 1.58 -9.47
C ASP A 69 -5.45 0.52 -8.94
N PRO A 70 -5.87 -0.33 -7.99
CA PRO A 70 -4.99 -1.37 -7.45
C PRO A 70 -4.46 -2.34 -8.50
N ASP A 71 -5.22 -2.62 -9.57
CA ASP A 71 -4.81 -3.54 -10.63
C ASP A 71 -3.71 -2.93 -11.49
N ALA A 72 -3.75 -1.63 -11.79
CA ALA A 72 -2.67 -0.94 -12.49
C ALA A 72 -1.36 -0.96 -11.69
N TYR A 73 -1.40 -0.83 -10.37
CA TYR A 73 -0.23 -1.02 -9.51
C TYR A 73 0.29 -2.46 -9.55
N ALA A 74 -0.60 -3.45 -9.57
CA ALA A 74 -0.22 -4.84 -9.69
C ALA A 74 0.40 -5.14 -11.08
N ASP A 75 -0.14 -4.56 -12.16
CA ASP A 75 0.42 -4.68 -13.51
C ASP A 75 1.86 -4.16 -13.57
N ASP A 76 2.14 -3.02 -12.95
CA ASP A 76 3.49 -2.47 -12.86
C ASP A 76 4.42 -3.37 -12.04
N LEU A 77 3.97 -3.84 -10.86
CA LEU A 77 4.76 -4.69 -9.96
C LEU A 77 5.13 -6.03 -10.58
N TYR A 78 4.23 -6.60 -11.36
CA TYR A 78 4.38 -7.91 -12.00
C TYR A 78 4.68 -7.79 -13.49
N SER A 79 5.35 -6.71 -13.92
CA SER A 79 5.81 -6.53 -15.29
C SER A 79 7.16 -7.23 -15.59
N GLY A 80 7.47 -7.43 -16.86
CA GLY A 80 8.75 -7.98 -17.30
C GLY A 80 9.00 -9.40 -16.78
N SER A 81 10.15 -9.64 -16.16
CA SER A 81 10.54 -10.95 -15.62
C SER A 81 9.64 -11.48 -14.50
N LYS A 82 8.85 -10.62 -13.88
CA LYS A 82 7.95 -10.97 -12.77
C LYS A 82 6.54 -11.36 -13.25
N ALA A 83 6.26 -11.28 -14.55
CA ALA A 83 4.93 -11.53 -15.09
C ALA A 83 4.40 -12.95 -14.77
N ALA A 84 5.28 -13.95 -14.68
CA ALA A 84 4.93 -15.33 -14.32
C ALA A 84 4.35 -15.46 -12.90
N LEU A 85 4.63 -14.50 -12.00
CA LEU A 85 4.13 -14.49 -10.61
C LEU A 85 2.72 -13.89 -10.49
N ARG A 86 2.22 -13.21 -11.52
CA ARG A 86 0.94 -12.51 -11.47
C ARG A 86 -0.26 -13.41 -11.16
N PRO A 87 -0.40 -14.61 -11.74
CA PRO A 87 -1.52 -15.50 -11.41
C PRO A 87 -1.58 -15.89 -9.93
N ILE A 88 -0.41 -16.14 -9.32
CA ILE A 88 -0.33 -16.47 -7.88
C ILE A 88 -0.72 -15.26 -7.04
N HIS A 89 -0.22 -14.07 -7.40
CA HIS A 89 -0.63 -12.82 -6.76
C HIS A 89 -2.15 -12.64 -6.79
N ASP A 90 -2.77 -12.77 -7.97
CA ASP A 90 -4.20 -12.58 -8.15
C ASP A 90 -5.02 -13.58 -7.34
N ALA A 91 -4.57 -14.84 -7.27
CA ALA A 91 -5.22 -15.87 -6.46
C ALA A 91 -5.16 -15.55 -4.95
N ILE A 92 -4.01 -15.08 -4.46
CA ILE A 92 -3.86 -14.68 -3.05
C ILE A 92 -4.76 -13.48 -2.71
N ILE A 93 -4.79 -12.49 -3.59
CA ILE A 93 -5.67 -11.31 -3.41
C ILE A 93 -7.14 -11.74 -3.39
N ALA A 94 -7.56 -12.62 -4.32
CA ALA A 94 -8.92 -13.13 -4.36
C ALA A 94 -9.32 -13.90 -3.09
N LEU A 95 -8.42 -14.74 -2.55
CA LEU A 95 -8.64 -15.42 -1.28
C LEU A 95 -8.81 -14.42 -0.13
N ALA A 96 -7.95 -13.40 -0.06
CA ALA A 96 -8.01 -12.39 1.00
C ALA A 96 -9.25 -11.51 0.91
N GLU A 97 -9.67 -11.09 -0.29
CA GLU A 97 -10.91 -10.31 -0.49
C GLU A 97 -12.16 -11.16 -0.25
N GLY A 98 -12.08 -12.47 -0.46
CA GLY A 98 -13.18 -13.40 -0.23
C GLY A 98 -13.52 -13.66 1.25
N LEU A 99 -12.69 -13.22 2.20
CA LEU A 99 -12.93 -13.43 3.64
C LEU A 99 -14.09 -12.61 4.19
N GLY A 100 -14.45 -11.50 3.55
CA GLY A 100 -15.59 -10.69 3.97
C GLY A 100 -15.82 -9.48 3.07
N GLU A 101 -17.05 -8.96 3.08
CA GLU A 101 -17.44 -7.79 2.28
C GLU A 101 -16.70 -6.50 2.66
N ASP A 102 -16.09 -6.47 3.84
CA ASP A 102 -15.29 -5.35 4.35
C ASP A 102 -13.79 -5.49 4.01
N ALA A 103 -13.38 -6.56 3.33
CA ALA A 103 -12.03 -6.73 2.81
C ALA A 103 -11.92 -6.14 1.39
N HIS A 104 -10.90 -5.32 1.17
CA HIS A 104 -10.65 -4.73 -0.15
C HIS A 104 -9.16 -4.47 -0.38
N LYS A 105 -8.73 -4.63 -1.63
CA LYS A 105 -7.36 -4.32 -2.04
C LYS A 105 -7.17 -2.81 -2.20
N GLU A 106 -5.98 -2.33 -1.91
CA GLU A 106 -5.53 -0.97 -2.21
C GLU A 106 -4.27 -1.00 -3.09
N GLY A 107 -4.00 0.08 -3.82
CA GLY A 107 -2.79 0.22 -4.64
C GLY A 107 -1.63 0.85 -3.86
N ARG A 108 -0.45 0.23 -3.96
CA ARG A 108 0.83 0.80 -3.53
C ARG A 108 1.91 0.44 -4.55
N ALA A 109 2.86 1.34 -4.76
CA ALA A 109 3.91 1.17 -5.76
C ALA A 109 4.86 0.00 -5.50
N THR A 110 4.91 -0.56 -4.30
CA THR A 110 5.85 -1.62 -3.91
C THR A 110 5.21 -2.90 -3.40
N TYR A 111 3.91 -2.90 -3.19
CA TYR A 111 3.12 -4.06 -2.76
C TYR A 111 1.62 -3.76 -2.90
N ILE A 112 0.78 -4.78 -2.92
CA ILE A 112 -0.67 -4.65 -2.89
C ILE A 112 -1.16 -5.09 -1.51
N PRO A 113 -1.67 -4.17 -0.67
CA PRO A 113 -2.30 -4.54 0.60
C PRO A 113 -3.76 -4.93 0.39
N VAL A 114 -4.25 -5.86 1.22
CA VAL A 114 -5.68 -6.02 1.47
C VAL A 114 -5.99 -5.53 2.87
N VAL A 115 -7.01 -4.69 2.94
CA VAL A 115 -7.40 -3.93 4.12
C VAL A 115 -8.81 -4.36 4.52
N ARG A 116 -9.01 -4.56 5.81
CA ARG A 116 -10.30 -4.62 6.47
C ARG A 116 -10.56 -3.27 7.14
N ARG A 117 -10.50 -3.15 8.44
CA ARG A 117 -10.39 -1.86 9.14
C ARG A 117 -8.96 -1.32 9.09
N THR A 118 -7.99 -2.21 9.11
CA THR A 118 -6.57 -1.94 8.89
C THR A 118 -6.00 -3.00 7.96
N GLN A 119 -4.82 -2.73 7.37
CA GLN A 119 -4.14 -3.72 6.55
C GLN A 119 -3.93 -5.02 7.33
N PHE A 120 -4.32 -6.18 6.77
CA PHE A 120 -4.10 -7.49 7.37
C PHE A 120 -3.15 -8.36 6.54
N VAL A 121 -3.09 -8.16 5.23
CA VAL A 121 -2.14 -8.85 4.35
C VAL A 121 -1.53 -7.87 3.36
N ALA A 122 -0.35 -8.16 2.87
CA ALA A 122 0.35 -7.44 1.80
C ALA A 122 1.03 -8.44 0.87
N VAL A 123 0.86 -8.25 -0.44
CA VAL A 123 1.40 -9.16 -1.46
C VAL A 123 2.32 -8.38 -2.40
N ALA A 124 3.51 -8.91 -2.67
CA ALA A 124 4.49 -8.31 -3.57
C ALA A 124 5.36 -9.39 -4.24
N PRO A 125 6.03 -9.08 -5.34
CA PRO A 125 7.11 -9.92 -5.84
C PRO A 125 8.19 -10.08 -4.77
N GLY A 126 8.60 -11.31 -4.53
CA GLY A 126 9.69 -11.70 -3.63
C GLY A 126 11.01 -11.92 -4.36
N PRO A 127 12.07 -12.29 -3.64
CA PRO A 127 13.33 -12.74 -4.24
C PRO A 127 13.17 -14.13 -4.88
N HIS A 128 14.09 -14.49 -5.79
CA HIS A 128 14.17 -15.82 -6.39
C HIS A 128 12.85 -16.33 -7.02
N ASP A 129 12.20 -15.47 -7.81
CA ASP A 129 10.95 -15.77 -8.51
C ASP A 129 9.84 -16.31 -7.57
N THR A 130 9.67 -15.67 -6.43
CA THR A 130 8.61 -15.98 -5.47
C THR A 130 7.62 -14.83 -5.34
N VAL A 131 6.43 -15.13 -4.84
CA VAL A 131 5.49 -14.13 -4.31
C VAL A 131 5.67 -14.04 -2.81
N ARG A 132 5.95 -12.85 -2.29
CA ARG A 132 6.01 -12.58 -0.86
C ARG A 132 4.62 -12.25 -0.35
N VAL A 133 4.19 -12.98 0.67
CA VAL A 133 2.92 -12.75 1.38
C VAL A 133 3.24 -12.33 2.81
N GLY A 134 2.89 -11.12 3.18
CA GLY A 134 3.09 -10.58 4.52
C GLY A 134 1.78 -10.49 5.27
N PHE A 135 1.74 -11.02 6.48
CA PHE A 135 0.58 -11.02 7.38
C PHE A 135 0.82 -10.08 8.55
N ARG A 136 -0.23 -9.37 8.95
CA ARG A 136 -0.19 -8.53 10.14
C ARG A 136 -0.97 -9.18 11.27
N PHE A 137 -0.28 -9.92 12.10
CA PHE A 137 -0.84 -10.47 13.32
C PHE A 137 -0.70 -9.44 14.45
N ARG A 138 -1.78 -9.19 15.18
CA ARG A 138 -1.82 -8.28 16.34
C ARG A 138 -1.94 -9.02 17.68
N GLY A 139 -2.19 -10.32 17.62
CA GLY A 139 -2.33 -11.22 18.74
C GLY A 139 -1.54 -12.51 18.52
N GLU A 140 -2.22 -13.63 18.59
CA GLU A 140 -1.63 -14.94 18.38
C GLU A 140 -1.20 -15.13 16.92
N VAL A 141 0.01 -15.65 16.74
CA VAL A 141 0.55 -16.00 15.42
C VAL A 141 0.28 -17.49 15.20
N PRO A 142 -0.41 -17.87 14.10
CA PRO A 142 -0.61 -19.28 13.79
C PRO A 142 0.71 -20.05 13.64
N GLU A 143 0.72 -21.30 14.06
CA GLU A 143 1.88 -22.18 13.86
C GLU A 143 1.98 -22.58 12.38
N ASP A 144 3.02 -22.11 11.70
CA ASP A 144 3.37 -22.48 10.33
C ASP A 144 4.88 -22.31 10.15
N GLU A 145 5.56 -23.39 9.81
CA GLU A 145 7.02 -23.42 9.66
C GLU A 145 7.56 -22.49 8.57
N ARG A 146 6.71 -22.09 7.61
CA ARG A 146 7.07 -21.16 6.52
C ARG A 146 7.08 -19.72 6.97
N LEU A 147 6.43 -19.39 8.09
CA LEU A 147 6.36 -18.02 8.61
C LEU A 147 7.70 -17.57 9.17
N VAL A 148 8.18 -16.46 8.66
CA VAL A 148 9.36 -15.77 9.21
C VAL A 148 9.02 -14.35 9.60
N PRO A 149 9.69 -13.72 10.58
CA PRO A 149 9.49 -12.32 10.91
C PRO A 149 9.67 -11.42 9.69
N ALA A 150 8.70 -10.57 9.40
CA ALA A 150 8.74 -9.63 8.29
C ALA A 150 9.62 -8.42 8.63
N LYS A 151 10.86 -8.42 8.15
CA LYS A 151 11.77 -7.29 8.32
C LYS A 151 11.39 -6.17 7.35
N SER A 152 10.75 -5.10 7.87
CA SER A 152 10.45 -3.88 7.11
C SER A 152 9.64 -4.10 5.81
N PHE A 153 8.78 -5.11 5.77
CA PHE A 153 7.89 -5.34 4.65
C PHE A 153 6.47 -4.86 4.97
N ALA A 154 6.05 -3.81 4.30
CA ALA A 154 4.73 -3.21 4.47
C ALA A 154 4.46 -2.93 5.98
N GLN A 155 3.31 -3.33 6.50
CA GLN A 155 3.00 -3.32 7.94
C GLN A 155 2.88 -4.75 8.50
N ALA A 156 3.47 -5.73 7.79
CA ALA A 156 3.42 -7.12 8.18
C ALA A 156 4.31 -7.41 9.40
N THR A 157 3.89 -8.32 10.25
CA THR A 157 4.68 -8.85 11.37
C THR A 157 5.43 -10.11 10.96
N HIS A 158 4.80 -10.93 10.10
CA HIS A 158 5.36 -12.17 9.55
C HIS A 158 5.15 -12.22 8.05
N CYS A 159 5.99 -12.98 7.35
CA CYS A 159 5.82 -13.24 5.94
C CYS A 159 6.25 -14.66 5.58
N LEU A 160 5.75 -15.14 4.45
CA LEU A 160 6.23 -16.33 3.77
C LEU A 160 6.43 -16.03 2.28
N HIS A 161 7.00 -16.97 1.56
CA HIS A 161 7.22 -16.88 0.14
C HIS A 161 6.63 -18.10 -0.56
N LEU A 162 5.81 -17.87 -1.60
CA LEU A 162 5.33 -18.92 -2.48
C LEU A 162 6.15 -18.92 -3.77
N PRO A 163 6.56 -20.10 -4.27
CA PRO A 163 7.29 -20.21 -5.53
C PRO A 163 6.38 -19.90 -6.73
N ALA A 164 6.98 -19.66 -7.90
CA ALA A 164 6.26 -19.32 -9.12
C ALA A 164 5.37 -20.48 -9.65
N ASP A 165 5.64 -21.70 -9.23
CA ASP A 165 4.90 -22.90 -9.56
C ASP A 165 3.98 -23.40 -8.42
N ALA A 166 3.68 -22.53 -7.45
CA ALA A 166 2.74 -22.83 -6.37
C ALA A 166 1.39 -23.29 -6.95
N ASP A 167 0.90 -24.40 -6.42
CA ASP A 167 -0.34 -25.03 -6.86
C ASP A 167 -1.56 -24.62 -6.00
N GLU A 168 -2.70 -25.24 -6.28
CA GLU A 168 -3.94 -24.95 -5.56
C GLU A 168 -3.87 -25.35 -4.07
N ASP A 169 -3.11 -26.40 -3.73
CA ASP A 169 -2.95 -26.83 -2.34
C ASP A 169 -2.04 -25.88 -1.57
N ASP A 170 -0.99 -25.34 -2.21
CA ASP A 170 -0.16 -24.27 -1.66
C ASP A 170 -1.00 -23.02 -1.35
N LEU A 171 -1.85 -22.61 -2.28
CA LEU A 171 -2.73 -21.44 -2.12
C LEU A 171 -3.75 -21.67 -1.00
N ARG A 172 -4.40 -22.84 -0.97
CA ARG A 172 -5.37 -23.22 0.08
C ARG A 172 -4.73 -23.25 1.47
N SER A 173 -3.46 -23.63 1.54
CA SER A 173 -2.71 -23.64 2.80
C SER A 173 -2.52 -22.25 3.44
N LEU A 174 -2.79 -21.17 2.70
CA LEU A 174 -2.77 -19.79 3.22
C LEU A 174 -4.06 -19.41 3.95
N GLU A 175 -5.17 -20.10 3.72
CA GLU A 175 -6.48 -19.73 4.26
C GLU A 175 -6.46 -19.54 5.79
N PRO A 176 -5.90 -20.47 6.60
CA PRO A 176 -5.86 -20.28 8.05
C PRO A 176 -5.04 -19.03 8.48
N LEU A 177 -3.99 -18.70 7.73
CA LEU A 177 -3.15 -17.54 8.00
C LEU A 177 -3.86 -16.23 7.63
N LEU A 178 -4.57 -16.24 6.49
CA LEU A 178 -5.37 -15.10 6.02
C LEU A 178 -6.54 -14.84 6.97
N GLU A 179 -7.28 -15.88 7.38
CA GLU A 179 -8.38 -15.79 8.35
C GLU A 179 -7.89 -15.22 9.69
N ALA A 180 -6.81 -15.75 10.25
CA ALA A 180 -6.26 -15.27 11.51
C ALA A 180 -5.81 -13.80 11.42
N ALA A 181 -5.18 -13.40 10.31
CA ALA A 181 -4.79 -12.01 10.09
C ALA A 181 -6.01 -11.10 9.89
N TYR A 182 -7.01 -11.54 9.14
CA TYR A 182 -8.26 -10.81 8.90
C TYR A 182 -9.01 -10.56 10.21
N ASP A 183 -9.19 -11.57 11.05
CA ASP A 183 -9.91 -11.45 12.32
C ASP A 183 -9.24 -10.48 13.29
N GLN A 184 -7.91 -10.45 13.30
CA GLN A 184 -7.13 -9.58 14.16
C GLN A 184 -7.05 -8.11 13.67
N ASN A 185 -7.59 -7.79 12.50
CA ASN A 185 -7.50 -6.46 11.89
C ASN A 185 -8.87 -5.82 11.59
N GLY A 186 -9.95 -6.37 12.17
CA GLY A 186 -11.32 -5.88 12.11
C GLY A 186 -11.66 -4.78 13.11
#